data_e911c10a4125eb992163513086d6dd76
#
_entry.id   e911c10a4125eb992163513086d6dd76
#
_cell.length_a   1.000
_cell.length_b   1.000
_cell.length_c   1.000
_cell.angle_alpha   90.00
_cell.angle_beta   90.00
_cell.angle_gamma   90.00
#
_symmetry.space_group_name_H-M   'P 1'
#
loop_
_entity.id
_entity.type
_entity.pdbx_description
1 polymer ?
#
loop_
_entity_poly.entity_id
_entity_poly.type
_entity_poly.pdbx_seq_one_letter_code
_entity_poly.pdbx_strand_id
1 'polypeptide(L)'
;CIRDRLQGMPPYIKTDHSVSTIPVSWFLFYAFLFFVVGFYPLSDLYGAGKKTLILSGSRFKWLWSKYIWTLINVIMYYAAMILVLAAVTCAIGKWSTKPDDMLMEMGIDMQRFSTGNEVIVWLILPMICACTIAVVQLTISIFAGAIAGYIVSIVYLVVSVYWVSPFLMGNYLMIIRNNRLCALGMDAAAGIISCIIVMVVSIV
;
A
#
# COMPACT_ATOMS: atom_id res chain seq x y z
N CYS A 1 -7.31 8.48 15.70
CA CYS A 1 -6.44 9.33 14.87
C CYS A 1 -6.15 8.66 13.53
N ILE A 2 -5.78 9.45 12.47
CA ILE A 2 -5.42 8.94 11.12
C ILE A 2 -4.28 7.93 11.24
N ARG A 3 -3.34 8.24 12.10
CA ARG A 3 -2.17 7.47 12.45
C ARG A 3 -2.52 6.06 12.87
N ASP A 4 -3.52 5.87 13.71
CA ASP A 4 -3.88 4.58 14.31
C ASP A 4 -4.50 3.60 13.30
N ARG A 5 -5.14 4.10 12.25
CA ARG A 5 -5.80 3.25 11.24
C ARG A 5 -4.85 2.65 10.21
N LEU A 6 -3.71 3.29 9.95
CA LEU A 6 -2.71 2.83 8.97
C LEU A 6 -1.42 2.30 9.62
N GLN A 7 -1.37 2.24 10.95
CA GLN A 7 -0.19 1.81 11.70
C GLN A 7 0.29 0.41 11.31
N GLY A 8 -0.65 -0.49 11.03
CA GLY A 8 -0.33 -1.89 10.85
C GLY A 8 -0.04 -2.58 12.18
N MET A 9 0.87 -3.53 12.16
CA MET A 9 1.25 -4.35 13.30
C MET A 9 2.77 -4.36 13.47
N PRO A 10 3.30 -4.31 14.72
CA PRO A 10 4.73 -4.48 14.97
C PRO A 10 5.23 -5.81 14.40
N PRO A 11 6.55 -5.96 14.20
CA PRO A 11 7.12 -7.23 13.75
C PRO A 11 6.69 -8.37 14.65
N TYR A 12 6.17 -9.45 14.07
CA TYR A 12 5.74 -10.62 14.82
C TYR A 12 6.96 -11.30 15.43
N ILE A 13 7.07 -11.28 16.75
CA ILE A 13 8.02 -12.08 17.51
C ILE A 13 7.25 -13.27 18.04
N LYS A 14 7.66 -14.48 17.65
CA LYS A 14 7.02 -15.73 18.09
C LYS A 14 7.26 -15.94 19.58
N THR A 15 6.42 -15.33 20.40
CA THR A 15 6.31 -15.62 21.83
C THR A 15 5.12 -16.54 22.05
N ASP A 16 5.24 -17.51 22.94
CA ASP A 16 4.40 -18.71 23.07
C ASP A 16 2.87 -18.48 23.27
N HIS A 17 2.39 -17.26 23.44
CA HIS A 17 0.97 -16.97 23.73
C HIS A 17 0.36 -15.77 23.00
N SER A 18 1.02 -15.17 22.03
CA SER A 18 0.44 -14.05 21.29
C SER A 18 -0.32 -14.51 20.05
N VAL A 19 -1.64 -14.50 20.09
CA VAL A 19 -2.47 -14.64 18.89
C VAL A 19 -2.26 -13.37 18.06
N SER A 20 -1.50 -13.50 16.97
CA SER A 20 -1.32 -12.42 16.02
C SER A 20 -2.63 -12.15 15.30
N THR A 21 -3.32 -11.07 15.68
CA THR A 21 -4.54 -10.62 15.02
C THR A 21 -4.17 -9.70 13.86
N ILE A 22 -4.69 -9.99 12.67
CA ILE A 22 -4.51 -9.12 11.50
C ILE A 22 -5.11 -7.75 11.82
N PRO A 23 -4.41 -6.62 11.58
CA PRO A 23 -4.95 -5.28 11.77
C PRO A 23 -6.05 -5.01 10.75
N VAL A 24 -7.30 -5.24 11.16
CA VAL A 24 -8.49 -5.27 10.26
C VAL A 24 -8.62 -3.97 9.48
N SER A 25 -8.43 -2.82 10.12
CA SER A 25 -8.58 -1.50 9.46
C SER A 25 -7.56 -1.32 8.34
N TRP A 26 -6.30 -1.69 8.58
CA TRP A 26 -5.22 -1.63 7.62
C TRP A 26 -5.48 -2.60 6.46
N PHE A 27 -5.85 -3.84 6.80
CA PHE A 27 -6.11 -4.87 5.80
C PHE A 27 -7.27 -4.48 4.88
N LEU A 28 -8.41 -4.03 5.44
CA LEU A 28 -9.57 -3.60 4.66
C LEU A 28 -9.27 -2.41 3.77
N PHE A 29 -8.46 -1.46 4.24
CA PHE A 29 -8.05 -0.31 3.45
C PHE A 29 -7.33 -0.72 2.17
N TYR A 30 -6.32 -1.59 2.28
CA TYR A 30 -5.56 -2.05 1.12
C TYR A 30 -6.32 -3.08 0.27
N ALA A 31 -7.10 -3.95 0.89
CA ALA A 31 -7.95 -4.89 0.17
C ALA A 31 -8.95 -4.16 -0.73
N PHE A 32 -9.57 -3.08 -0.23
CA PHE A 32 -10.47 -2.26 -1.02
C PHE A 32 -9.75 -1.50 -2.13
N LEU A 33 -8.57 -0.95 -1.87
CA LEU A 33 -7.74 -0.32 -2.90
C LEU A 33 -7.46 -1.29 -4.05
N PHE A 34 -6.96 -2.48 -3.74
CA PHE A 34 -6.63 -3.49 -4.77
C PHE A 34 -7.85 -4.06 -5.47
N PHE A 35 -9.00 -4.10 -4.80
CA PHE A 35 -10.27 -4.43 -5.43
C PHE A 35 -10.64 -3.39 -6.52
N VAL A 36 -10.62 -2.11 -6.17
CA VAL A 36 -10.94 -1.02 -7.11
C VAL A 36 -10.00 -1.02 -8.31
N VAL A 37 -8.69 -1.15 -8.06
CA VAL A 37 -7.67 -1.17 -9.10
C VAL A 37 -7.79 -2.42 -9.99
N GLY A 38 -8.10 -3.59 -9.42
CA GLY A 38 -8.18 -4.85 -10.15
C GLY A 38 -9.41 -5.00 -11.05
N PHE A 39 -10.52 -4.36 -10.68
CA PHE A 39 -11.79 -4.54 -11.39
C PHE A 39 -11.84 -3.80 -12.73
N TYR A 40 -11.17 -2.64 -12.82
CA TYR A 40 -11.23 -1.80 -14.02
C TYR A 40 -10.60 -2.41 -15.28
N PRO A 41 -9.39 -3.01 -15.25
CA PRO A 41 -8.78 -3.56 -16.46
C PRO A 41 -9.62 -4.65 -17.11
N LEU A 42 -10.41 -5.36 -16.29
CA LEU A 42 -11.28 -6.43 -16.78
C LEU A 42 -12.49 -5.90 -17.52
N SER A 43 -13.16 -4.89 -16.95
CA SER A 43 -14.33 -4.27 -17.59
C SER A 43 -13.96 -3.64 -18.93
N ASP A 44 -12.74 -3.09 -19.03
CA ASP A 44 -12.23 -2.48 -20.24
C ASP A 44 -11.83 -3.55 -21.29
N LEU A 45 -11.18 -4.65 -20.90
CA LEU A 45 -10.83 -5.76 -21.80
C LEU A 45 -12.06 -6.43 -22.42
N TYR A 46 -13.16 -6.54 -21.68
CA TYR A 46 -14.42 -7.10 -22.19
C TYR A 46 -15.29 -6.08 -22.95
N GLY A 47 -15.02 -4.77 -22.78
CA GLY A 47 -15.77 -3.68 -23.38
C GLY A 47 -15.05 -2.98 -24.54
N ALA A 48 -14.94 -1.65 -24.41
CA ALA A 48 -14.36 -0.76 -25.41
C ALA A 48 -12.86 -0.98 -25.64
N GLY A 49 -12.14 -1.54 -24.68
CA GLY A 49 -10.69 -1.75 -24.76
C GLY A 49 -10.26 -2.70 -25.85
N LYS A 50 -11.08 -3.69 -26.23
CA LYS A 50 -10.79 -4.55 -27.42
C LYS A 50 -10.78 -3.73 -28.70
N LYS A 51 -11.71 -2.81 -28.87
CA LYS A 51 -11.79 -1.93 -30.06
C LYS A 51 -10.60 -0.97 -30.08
N THR A 52 -10.23 -0.39 -28.93
CA THR A 52 -9.08 0.50 -28.82
C THR A 52 -7.76 -0.22 -29.07
N LEU A 53 -7.61 -1.48 -28.64
CA LEU A 53 -6.43 -2.30 -28.92
C LEU A 53 -6.22 -2.55 -30.42
N ILE A 54 -7.31 -2.85 -31.14
CA ILE A 54 -7.30 -3.08 -32.59
C ILE A 54 -7.00 -1.78 -33.34
N LEU A 55 -7.59 -0.66 -32.91
CA LEU A 55 -7.41 0.64 -33.55
C LEU A 55 -6.03 1.28 -33.27
N SER A 56 -5.43 1.03 -32.10
CA SER A 56 -4.14 1.63 -31.73
C SER A 56 -2.93 1.02 -32.46
N GLY A 57 -3.08 -0.14 -33.06
CA GLY A 57 -2.01 -0.84 -33.80
C GLY A 57 -0.78 -1.23 -32.96
N SER A 58 -0.71 -0.86 -31.66
CA SER A 58 0.43 -1.10 -30.79
C SER A 58 -0.02 -1.59 -29.42
N ARG A 59 0.25 -2.87 -29.16
CA ARG A 59 -0.03 -3.49 -27.85
C ARG A 59 0.71 -2.79 -26.69
N PHE A 60 1.92 -2.30 -26.96
CA PHE A 60 2.76 -1.63 -25.98
C PHE A 60 2.15 -0.30 -25.51
N LYS A 61 1.65 0.54 -26.42
CA LYS A 61 0.99 1.81 -26.04
C LYS A 61 -0.25 1.58 -25.20
N TRP A 62 -1.03 0.54 -25.53
CA TRP A 62 -2.21 0.17 -24.75
C TRP A 62 -1.82 -0.26 -23.33
N LEU A 63 -0.81 -1.12 -23.19
CA LEU A 63 -0.32 -1.60 -21.89
C LEU A 63 0.18 -0.44 -21.00
N TRP A 64 0.99 0.45 -21.56
CA TRP A 64 1.48 1.64 -20.85
C TRP A 64 0.33 2.54 -20.36
N SER A 65 -0.69 2.73 -21.18
CA SER A 65 -1.89 3.46 -20.76
C SER A 65 -2.55 2.85 -19.53
N LYS A 66 -2.57 1.51 -19.42
CA LYS A 66 -3.14 0.82 -18.26
C LYS A 66 -2.29 0.97 -17.01
N TYR A 67 -0.97 0.90 -17.13
CA TYR A 67 -0.08 1.16 -16.00
C TYR A 67 -0.23 2.59 -15.47
N ILE A 68 -0.20 3.58 -16.36
CA ILE A 68 -0.38 4.99 -15.98
C ILE A 68 -1.73 5.19 -15.28
N TRP A 69 -2.79 4.62 -15.83
CA TRP A 69 -4.12 4.69 -15.25
C TRP A 69 -4.17 4.06 -13.84
N THR A 70 -3.54 2.92 -13.65
CA THR A 70 -3.42 2.25 -12.35
C THR A 70 -2.72 3.13 -11.32
N LEU A 71 -1.60 3.75 -11.69
CA LEU A 71 -0.87 4.67 -10.82
C LEU A 71 -1.72 5.89 -10.43
N ILE A 72 -2.42 6.49 -11.39
CA ILE A 72 -3.33 7.62 -11.14
C ILE A 72 -4.42 7.21 -10.14
N ASN A 73 -5.02 6.03 -10.28
CA ASN A 73 -6.05 5.58 -9.36
C ASN A 73 -5.55 5.36 -7.94
N VAL A 74 -4.35 4.79 -7.76
CA VAL A 74 -3.74 4.67 -6.44
C VAL A 74 -3.53 6.05 -5.81
N ILE A 75 -2.99 7.01 -6.56
CA ILE A 75 -2.77 8.38 -6.07
C ILE A 75 -4.11 9.04 -5.69
N MET A 76 -5.12 8.92 -6.54
CA MET A 76 -6.47 9.45 -6.29
C MET A 76 -7.11 8.83 -5.05
N TYR A 77 -6.90 7.53 -4.83
CA TYR A 77 -7.39 6.85 -3.64
C TYR A 77 -6.75 7.40 -2.36
N TYR A 78 -5.44 7.62 -2.36
CA TYR A 78 -4.73 8.26 -1.24
C TYR A 78 -5.18 9.71 -1.03
N ALA A 79 -5.39 10.47 -2.10
CA ALA A 79 -5.92 11.82 -2.02
C ALA A 79 -7.34 11.84 -1.41
N ALA A 80 -8.21 10.94 -1.85
CA ALA A 80 -9.55 10.80 -1.29
C ALA A 80 -9.50 10.43 0.21
N MET A 81 -8.61 9.50 0.59
CA MET A 81 -8.39 9.16 1.99
C MET A 81 -8.00 10.40 2.82
N ILE A 82 -7.03 11.18 2.35
CA ILE A 82 -6.56 12.38 3.07
C ILE A 82 -7.72 13.39 3.21
N LEU A 83 -8.51 13.61 2.16
CA LEU A 83 -9.66 14.51 2.20
C LEU A 83 -10.71 14.06 3.22
N VAL A 84 -11.07 12.78 3.22
CA VAL A 84 -12.02 12.21 4.19
C VAL A 84 -11.51 12.38 5.61
N LEU A 85 -10.23 12.10 5.84
CA LEU A 85 -9.62 12.23 7.16
C LEU A 85 -9.56 13.69 7.61
N ALA A 86 -9.23 14.63 6.72
CA ALA A 86 -9.26 16.06 7.01
C ALA A 86 -10.69 16.52 7.35
N ALA A 87 -11.69 16.10 6.59
CA ALA A 87 -13.09 16.43 6.85
C ALA A 87 -13.56 15.90 8.22
N VAL A 88 -13.22 14.65 8.55
CA VAL A 88 -13.57 14.04 9.85
C VAL A 88 -12.89 14.76 11.00
N THR A 89 -11.60 15.10 10.88
CA THR A 89 -10.87 15.83 11.92
C THR A 89 -11.41 17.25 12.13
N CYS A 90 -11.80 17.94 11.06
CA CYS A 90 -12.46 19.22 11.14
C CYS A 90 -13.85 19.11 11.82
N ALA A 91 -14.63 18.09 11.48
CA ALA A 91 -15.99 17.91 12.05
C ALA A 91 -15.96 17.55 13.54
N ILE A 92 -14.96 16.79 14.00
CA ILE A 92 -14.82 16.40 15.40
C ILE A 92 -14.15 17.50 16.24
N GLY A 93 -13.54 18.51 15.62
CA GLY A 93 -12.88 19.62 16.30
C GLY A 93 -11.63 19.21 17.08
N LYS A 94 -11.16 17.97 16.96
CA LYS A 94 -9.97 17.44 17.64
C LYS A 94 -8.79 17.39 16.68
N TRP A 95 -8.21 18.51 16.41
CA TRP A 95 -6.91 18.58 15.74
C TRP A 95 -5.81 18.35 16.77
N SER A 96 -5.38 17.12 16.96
CA SER A 96 -4.26 16.79 17.85
C SER A 96 -3.07 16.33 17.00
N THR A 97 -1.97 17.06 17.11
CA THR A 97 -0.65 16.66 16.59
C THR A 97 0.11 15.79 17.58
N LYS A 98 -0.42 15.63 18.80
CA LYS A 98 0.22 14.80 19.84
C LYS A 98 0.01 13.33 19.53
N PRO A 99 1.04 12.48 19.67
CA PRO A 99 0.90 11.03 19.60
C PRO A 99 -0.04 10.55 20.69
N ASP A 100 -0.78 9.48 20.43
CA ASP A 100 -1.66 8.85 21.39
C ASP A 100 -0.82 8.15 22.47
N ASP A 101 -1.24 8.20 23.72
CA ASP A 101 -0.52 7.60 24.86
C ASP A 101 -0.30 6.09 24.66
N MET A 102 -1.21 5.43 23.94
CA MET A 102 -1.11 4.02 23.53
C MET A 102 0.14 3.71 22.68
N LEU A 103 0.66 4.68 21.92
CA LEU A 103 1.88 4.51 21.12
C LEU A 103 3.14 4.63 21.97
N MET A 104 3.09 5.44 23.02
CA MET A 104 4.19 5.55 23.98
C MET A 104 4.34 4.26 24.79
N GLU A 105 3.24 3.59 25.15
CA GLU A 105 3.26 2.29 25.85
C GLU A 105 3.86 1.17 24.97
N MET A 106 3.77 1.26 23.64
CA MET A 106 4.39 0.31 22.70
C MET A 106 5.90 0.54 22.51
N GLY A 107 6.53 1.47 23.24
CA GLY A 107 7.96 1.76 23.12
C GLY A 107 8.36 2.46 21.82
N ILE A 108 7.42 3.12 21.16
CA ILE A 108 7.66 3.85 19.91
C ILE A 108 8.17 5.24 20.25
N ASP A 109 9.45 5.48 19.98
CA ASP A 109 10.11 6.75 20.27
C ASP A 109 9.77 7.80 19.20
N MET A 110 8.68 8.54 19.46
CA MET A 110 8.21 9.60 18.57
C MET A 110 9.12 10.84 18.53
N GLN A 111 10.07 10.98 19.47
CA GLN A 111 11.00 12.12 19.47
C GLN A 111 12.04 12.03 18.36
N ARG A 112 12.23 10.86 17.77
CA ARG A 112 13.13 10.65 16.63
C ARG A 112 12.58 11.17 15.30
N PHE A 113 11.32 11.56 15.25
CA PHE A 113 10.74 12.17 14.04
C PHE A 113 11.14 13.64 13.91
N SER A 114 12.08 13.94 13.04
CA SER A 114 12.29 15.30 12.54
C SER A 114 11.18 15.64 11.54
N THR A 115 10.58 16.81 11.69
CA THR A 115 9.34 17.29 11.04
C THR A 115 9.30 17.17 9.50
N GLY A 116 10.45 17.04 8.82
CA GLY A 116 10.48 16.91 7.34
C GLY A 116 10.43 15.46 6.83
N ASN A 117 10.85 14.49 7.62
CA ASN A 117 10.91 13.08 7.20
C ASN A 117 9.62 12.31 7.50
N GLU A 118 8.73 12.88 8.28
CA GLU A 118 7.46 12.25 8.66
C GLU A 118 6.58 11.96 7.44
N VAL A 119 6.39 12.94 6.57
CA VAL A 119 5.54 12.81 5.38
C VAL A 119 6.06 11.72 4.43
N ILE A 120 7.38 11.58 4.32
CA ILE A 120 8.00 10.55 3.47
C ILE A 120 7.64 9.15 3.98
N VAL A 121 7.81 8.91 5.27
CA VAL A 121 7.58 7.59 5.87
C VAL A 121 6.08 7.26 5.98
N TRP A 122 5.24 8.27 6.18
CA TRP A 122 3.81 8.08 6.46
C TRP A 122 2.94 8.00 5.22
N LEU A 123 3.30 8.75 4.19
CA LEU A 123 2.47 8.91 3.00
C LEU A 123 3.20 8.42 1.74
N ILE A 124 4.41 8.90 1.51
CA ILE A 124 5.11 8.65 0.24
C ILE A 124 5.54 7.19 0.13
N LEU A 125 6.16 6.62 1.16
CA LEU A 125 6.62 5.24 1.13
C LEU A 125 5.47 4.22 0.98
N PRO A 126 4.40 4.26 1.80
CA PRO A 126 3.25 3.38 1.60
C PRO A 126 2.57 3.57 0.23
N MET A 127 2.50 4.81 -0.26
CA MET A 127 1.93 5.09 -1.58
C MET A 127 2.75 4.45 -2.71
N ILE A 128 4.08 4.57 -2.69
CA ILE A 128 4.98 3.93 -3.68
C ILE A 128 4.84 2.41 -3.62
N CYS A 129 4.81 1.82 -2.42
CA CYS A 129 4.63 0.38 -2.25
C CYS A 129 3.26 -0.08 -2.76
N ALA A 130 2.20 0.66 -2.49
CA ALA A 130 0.87 0.37 -3.01
C ALA A 130 0.81 0.46 -4.54
N CYS A 131 1.47 1.46 -5.14
CA CYS A 131 1.62 1.57 -6.59
C CYS A 131 2.31 0.34 -7.18
N THR A 132 3.38 -0.12 -6.56
CA THR A 132 4.14 -1.29 -7.03
C THR A 132 3.30 -2.56 -6.97
N ILE A 133 2.62 -2.81 -5.85
CA ILE A 133 1.74 -3.98 -5.72
C ILE A 133 0.59 -3.90 -6.74
N ALA A 134 0.02 -2.71 -6.98
CA ALA A 134 -1.05 -2.51 -7.96
C ALA A 134 -0.56 -2.77 -9.41
N VAL A 135 0.67 -2.39 -9.74
CA VAL A 135 1.30 -2.70 -11.04
C VAL A 135 1.51 -4.21 -11.21
N VAL A 136 2.04 -4.89 -10.19
CA VAL A 136 2.18 -6.36 -10.18
C VAL A 136 0.82 -7.03 -10.33
N GLN A 137 -0.18 -6.58 -9.59
CA GLN A 137 -1.55 -7.07 -9.70
C GLN A 137 -2.10 -6.93 -11.11
N LEU A 138 -1.91 -5.76 -11.74
CA LEU A 138 -2.33 -5.52 -13.12
C LEU A 138 -1.65 -6.49 -14.09
N THR A 139 -0.34 -6.68 -13.96
CA THR A 139 0.43 -7.62 -14.78
C THR A 139 -0.13 -9.03 -14.65
N ILE A 140 -0.32 -9.54 -13.44
CA ILE A 140 -0.92 -10.86 -13.20
C ILE A 140 -2.34 -10.92 -13.76
N SER A 141 -3.12 -9.84 -13.62
CA SER A 141 -4.49 -9.78 -14.12
C SER A 141 -4.58 -9.89 -15.63
N ILE A 142 -3.60 -9.40 -16.35
CA ILE A 142 -3.53 -9.51 -17.83
C ILE A 142 -3.29 -10.96 -18.25
N PHE A 143 -2.45 -11.71 -17.54
CA PHE A 143 -2.10 -13.10 -17.89
C PHE A 143 -3.10 -14.13 -17.35
N ALA A 144 -3.52 -13.97 -16.09
CA ALA A 144 -4.31 -14.97 -15.36
C ALA A 144 -5.75 -14.53 -15.04
N GLY A 145 -6.12 -13.31 -15.41
CA GLY A 145 -7.44 -12.73 -15.11
C GLY A 145 -7.46 -11.92 -13.81
N ALA A 146 -8.41 -10.98 -13.72
CA ALA A 146 -8.46 -10.01 -12.60
C ALA A 146 -8.69 -10.66 -11.24
N ILE A 147 -9.47 -11.74 -11.18
CA ILE A 147 -9.71 -12.45 -9.92
C ILE A 147 -8.40 -13.05 -9.41
N ALA A 148 -7.61 -13.65 -10.28
CA ALA A 148 -6.31 -14.21 -9.92
C ALA A 148 -5.34 -13.11 -9.43
N GLY A 149 -5.25 -11.98 -10.14
CA GLY A 149 -4.43 -10.85 -9.71
C GLY A 149 -4.85 -10.31 -8.35
N TYR A 150 -6.15 -10.18 -8.10
CA TYR A 150 -6.66 -9.73 -6.80
C TYR A 150 -6.34 -10.72 -5.67
N ILE A 151 -6.59 -12.02 -5.88
CA ILE A 151 -6.29 -13.06 -4.89
C ILE A 151 -4.79 -13.04 -4.54
N VAL A 152 -3.91 -12.96 -5.53
CA VAL A 152 -2.46 -12.89 -5.30
C VAL A 152 -2.09 -11.67 -4.46
N SER A 153 -2.68 -10.50 -4.72
CA SER A 153 -2.44 -9.28 -3.94
C SER A 153 -2.91 -9.43 -2.49
N ILE A 154 -4.07 -10.06 -2.26
CA ILE A 154 -4.58 -10.31 -0.91
C ILE A 154 -3.68 -11.30 -0.15
N VAL A 155 -3.31 -12.41 -0.79
CA VAL A 155 -2.38 -13.39 -0.19
C VAL A 155 -1.05 -12.74 0.13
N TYR A 156 -0.53 -11.88 -0.76
CA TYR A 156 0.70 -11.13 -0.54
C TYR A 156 0.61 -10.19 0.67
N LEU A 157 -0.53 -9.49 0.86
CA LEU A 157 -0.77 -8.69 2.06
C LEU A 157 -0.78 -9.54 3.32
N VAL A 158 -1.48 -10.67 3.30
CA VAL A 158 -1.56 -11.58 4.46
C VAL A 158 -0.17 -12.13 4.81
N VAL A 159 0.60 -12.59 3.83
CA VAL A 159 1.97 -13.07 4.04
C VAL A 159 2.85 -11.96 4.64
N SER A 160 2.68 -10.72 4.20
CA SER A 160 3.42 -9.57 4.72
C SER A 160 3.10 -9.26 6.20
N VAL A 161 1.92 -9.64 6.69
CA VAL A 161 1.57 -9.50 8.12
C VAL A 161 2.43 -10.42 8.99
N TYR A 162 2.62 -11.68 8.56
CA TYR A 162 3.27 -12.69 9.36
C TYR A 162 4.78 -12.79 9.13
N TRP A 163 5.25 -12.38 7.96
CA TRP A 163 6.66 -12.49 7.60
C TRP A 163 7.30 -11.12 7.39
N VAL A 164 8.35 -10.86 8.19
CA VAL A 164 9.14 -9.63 8.08
C VAL A 164 10.31 -9.88 7.13
N SER A 165 10.22 -9.35 5.92
CA SER A 165 11.27 -9.46 4.91
C SER A 165 11.36 -8.17 4.10
N PRO A 166 12.59 -7.70 3.77
CA PRO A 166 12.78 -6.50 2.96
C PRO A 166 12.22 -6.62 1.53
N PHE A 167 12.01 -7.85 1.04
CA PHE A 167 11.39 -8.10 -0.27
C PHE A 167 9.86 -8.04 -0.26
N LEU A 168 9.26 -8.09 0.92
CA LEU A 168 7.81 -8.03 1.08
C LEU A 168 7.37 -6.57 1.24
N MET A 169 6.97 -5.93 0.15
CA MET A 169 6.53 -4.52 0.12
C MET A 169 5.35 -4.23 1.04
N GLY A 170 4.51 -5.23 1.33
CA GLY A 170 3.44 -5.11 2.31
C GLY A 170 3.94 -4.73 3.72
N ASN A 171 5.18 -5.04 4.05
CA ASN A 171 5.79 -4.61 5.31
C ASN A 171 6.00 -3.09 5.37
N TYR A 172 6.33 -2.46 4.26
CA TYR A 172 6.50 -1.00 4.18
C TYR A 172 5.17 -0.24 4.13
N LEU A 173 4.06 -0.94 3.87
CA LEU A 173 2.71 -0.39 4.03
C LEU A 173 2.34 -0.24 5.51
N MET A 174 3.05 -0.93 6.42
CA MET A 174 2.88 -0.83 7.87
C MET A 174 3.86 0.18 8.44
N ILE A 175 3.37 1.33 8.83
CA ILE A 175 4.18 2.46 9.32
C ILE A 175 5.06 2.06 10.51
N ILE A 176 4.52 1.26 11.43
CA ILE A 176 5.22 0.81 12.65
C ILE A 176 6.48 -0.01 12.33
N ARG A 177 6.57 -0.67 11.17
CA ARG A 177 7.72 -1.49 10.77
C ARG A 177 8.89 -0.71 10.19
N ASN A 178 8.86 0.61 10.28
CA ASN A 178 9.98 1.43 9.85
C ASN A 178 11.08 1.45 10.93
N ASN A 179 12.36 1.37 10.53
CA ASN A 179 13.51 1.37 11.44
C ASN A 179 13.63 2.63 12.30
N ARG A 180 12.98 3.72 11.90
CA ARG A 180 12.92 4.96 12.68
C ARG A 180 11.94 4.87 13.86
N LEU A 181 10.97 3.98 13.78
CA LEU A 181 9.96 3.78 14.83
C LEU A 181 10.23 2.54 15.67
N CYS A 182 10.76 1.49 15.07
CA CYS A 182 11.02 0.22 15.72
C CYS A 182 12.47 -0.20 15.46
N ALA A 183 13.21 -0.61 16.49
CA ALA A 183 14.61 -1.04 16.36
C ALA A 183 14.81 -2.24 15.43
N LEU A 184 13.78 -3.09 15.27
CA LEU A 184 13.71 -4.21 14.33
C LEU A 184 13.06 -3.85 12.99
N GLY A 185 12.81 -2.56 12.76
CA GLY A 185 12.14 -2.06 11.57
C GLY A 185 13.02 -2.10 10.32
N MET A 186 12.38 -1.89 9.18
CA MET A 186 13.03 -1.88 7.87
C MET A 186 13.43 -0.49 7.43
N ASP A 187 14.52 -0.38 6.68
CA ASP A 187 14.97 0.90 6.13
C ASP A 187 14.08 1.34 4.96
N ALA A 188 13.62 2.60 5.00
CA ALA A 188 12.79 3.18 3.97
C ALA A 188 13.48 3.23 2.60
N ALA A 189 14.81 3.46 2.57
CA ALA A 189 15.57 3.50 1.34
C ALA A 189 15.60 2.12 0.65
N ALA A 190 15.82 1.05 1.43
CA ALA A 190 15.75 -0.32 0.93
C ALA A 190 14.35 -0.64 0.36
N GLY A 191 13.28 -0.13 1.01
CA GLY A 191 11.91 -0.25 0.53
C GLY A 191 11.69 0.41 -0.84
N ILE A 192 12.15 1.63 -1.02
CA ILE A 192 12.02 2.35 -2.29
C ILE A 192 12.80 1.64 -3.40
N ILE A 193 14.02 1.19 -3.13
CA ILE A 193 14.85 0.48 -4.11
C ILE A 193 14.17 -0.82 -4.54
N SER A 194 13.68 -1.62 -3.60
CA SER A 194 12.97 -2.86 -3.91
C SER A 194 11.69 -2.62 -4.71
N CYS A 195 10.94 -1.55 -4.41
CA CYS A 195 9.76 -1.15 -5.18
C CYS A 195 10.11 -0.80 -6.63
N ILE A 196 11.17 -0.02 -6.84
CA ILE A 196 11.61 0.35 -8.20
C ILE A 196 12.01 -0.90 -9.00
N ILE A 197 12.79 -1.80 -8.40
CA ILE A 197 13.23 -3.05 -9.05
C ILE A 197 12.02 -3.88 -9.47
N VAL A 198 11.08 -4.13 -8.56
CA VAL A 198 9.90 -4.96 -8.86
C VAL A 198 8.98 -4.28 -9.87
N MET A 199 8.82 -2.94 -9.80
CA MET A 199 8.02 -2.21 -10.79
C MET A 199 8.63 -2.34 -12.19
N VAL A 200 9.95 -2.17 -12.33
CA VAL A 200 10.65 -2.33 -13.62
C VAL A 200 10.50 -3.76 -14.14
N VAL A 201 10.75 -4.76 -13.31
CA VAL A 201 10.61 -6.18 -13.70
C VAL A 201 9.18 -6.53 -14.09
N SER A 202 8.17 -5.88 -13.51
CA SER A 202 6.76 -6.15 -13.82
C SER A 202 6.30 -5.50 -15.12
N ILE A 203 7.00 -4.48 -15.61
CA ILE A 203 6.66 -3.75 -16.84
C ILE A 203 7.40 -4.31 -18.06
N VAL A 204 8.57 -4.93 -17.86
CA VAL A 204 9.39 -5.53 -18.92
C VAL A 204 8.92 -6.95 -19.22
#